data_63d24aed460863d1c36417c13343ec43
#
_entry.id   63d24aed460863d1c36417c13343ec43
#
_cell.length_a   1.000
_cell.length_b   1.000
_cell.length_c   1.000
_cell.angle_alpha   90.00
_cell.angle_beta   90.00
_cell.angle_gamma   90.00
#
_symmetry.space_group_name_H-M   'P 1'
#
loop_
_entity.id
_entity.type
_entity.pdbx_description
1 polymer ?
#
loop_
_entity_poly.entity_id
_entity_poly.type
_entity_poly.pdbx_seq_one_letter_code
_entity_poly.pdbx_strand_id
1 'polypeptide(L)'
;DSDELENGSHNGSSSSEEEEEAAVNEWDLGRFLMQQMQLPVVHLASICKVVEALVENLLHTCHVITLGTTLLHLEPCIGVGSAFEGWNPHGDPVYSLLVPLKPPTGHCFHMELGIAGELPSRRGRVRVELECVCSRQRLLGDVQCSLHHAEDEQGRDQDPCLLQCLCSHSYLDVEKTARWLQLLVTNAWLLLPASHRCHLTVLPSLRSCKLRLENVSRRALAIELLLGVQQGDSGVFLTSQEPEAGVSSSTTWQESCAVPEVLFFRLMAKQVPRDSCHLTCLKLFVHLLEGTAFSTDCLKTVLMHLLTVTPLSGWHTGDLLGRMDEFLQYLQHCLEEKQLHHFLLGNERVPREVPLPLDFRTANPLNLFQHLEREPEACAQALRELREV
;
A
#
# COMPACT_ATOMS: atom_id res chain seq x y z
N ASP A 1 19.97 58.50 -42.33
CA ASP A 1 20.93 57.47 -42.72
C ASP A 1 21.44 56.72 -41.52
N SER A 2 21.35 55.44 -41.66
CA SER A 2 22.11 54.43 -40.90
C SER A 2 21.42 53.81 -39.70
N ASP A 3 21.13 52.58 -39.89
CA ASP A 3 20.69 51.51 -39.02
C ASP A 3 21.66 51.21 -37.86
N GLU A 4 21.10 50.90 -36.71
CA GLU A 4 21.81 50.10 -35.71
C GLU A 4 20.89 49.04 -35.09
N LEU A 5 21.41 47.82 -35.11
CA LEU A 5 20.83 46.60 -34.58
C LEU A 5 21.06 46.52 -33.07
N GLU A 6 19.98 46.39 -32.31
CA GLU A 6 20.05 45.96 -30.90
C GLU A 6 19.88 44.45 -30.76
N ASN A 7 20.86 43.85 -30.14
CA ASN A 7 20.90 42.45 -29.77
C ASN A 7 20.63 42.36 -28.26
N GLY A 8 19.40 42.08 -27.87
CA GLY A 8 18.97 41.94 -26.47
C GLY A 8 19.00 40.49 -26.01
N SER A 9 19.94 40.22 -25.11
CA SER A 9 20.12 38.95 -24.43
C SER A 9 18.95 38.73 -23.42
N HIS A 10 18.15 37.67 -23.65
CA HIS A 10 17.27 37.12 -22.65
C HIS A 10 17.97 35.95 -21.97
N ASN A 11 18.30 36.12 -20.69
CA ASN A 11 18.56 35.00 -19.81
C ASN A 11 18.31 35.44 -18.34
N GLY A 12 17.36 34.80 -17.68
CA GLY A 12 17.19 34.90 -16.23
C GLY A 12 15.76 35.07 -15.71
N SER A 13 14.88 34.05 -15.83
CA SER A 13 13.65 33.98 -15.03
C SER A 13 13.01 32.60 -14.89
N SER A 14 13.79 31.51 -14.89
CA SER A 14 13.22 30.18 -14.67
C SER A 14 13.28 29.67 -13.24
N SER A 15 14.16 30.22 -12.38
CA SER A 15 14.30 29.77 -10.99
C SER A 15 13.27 30.38 -10.03
N SER A 16 12.73 31.56 -10.32
CA SER A 16 11.75 32.21 -9.47
C SER A 16 10.34 31.68 -9.64
N GLU A 17 10.00 31.18 -10.82
CA GLU A 17 8.68 30.59 -11.09
C GLU A 17 8.53 29.20 -10.47
N GLU A 18 9.60 28.39 -10.45
CA GLU A 18 9.60 27.07 -9.80
C GLU A 18 9.56 27.18 -8.26
N GLU A 19 10.21 28.19 -7.68
CA GLU A 19 10.13 28.45 -6.24
C GLU A 19 8.77 29.07 -5.83
N GLU A 20 8.13 29.88 -6.67
CA GLU A 20 6.77 30.36 -6.44
C GLU A 20 5.72 29.26 -6.63
N GLU A 21 5.86 28.37 -7.60
CA GLU A 21 4.97 27.19 -7.74
C GLU A 21 5.10 26.22 -6.58
N ALA A 22 6.29 25.99 -6.04
CA ALA A 22 6.50 25.14 -4.85
C ALA A 22 5.88 25.79 -3.58
N ALA A 23 6.04 27.11 -3.41
CA ALA A 23 5.45 27.84 -2.29
C ALA A 23 3.90 27.92 -2.36
N VAL A 24 3.33 28.05 -3.56
CA VAL A 24 1.89 28.04 -3.81
C VAL A 24 1.32 26.65 -3.47
N ASN A 25 2.00 25.56 -3.80
CA ASN A 25 1.57 24.20 -3.48
C ASN A 25 1.54 23.92 -1.97
N GLU A 26 2.48 24.44 -1.21
CA GLU A 26 2.54 24.21 0.25
C GLU A 26 1.43 24.95 1.02
N TRP A 27 1.05 26.15 0.56
CA TRP A 27 -0.08 26.91 1.11
C TRP A 27 -1.44 26.37 0.70
N ASP A 28 -1.55 25.78 -0.47
CA ASP A 28 -2.78 25.25 -1.03
C ASP A 28 -3.18 23.92 -0.38
N LEU A 29 -2.20 23.08 0.01
CA LEU A 29 -2.47 21.77 0.63
C LEU A 29 -3.26 21.92 1.95
N GLY A 30 -2.88 22.86 2.81
CA GLY A 30 -3.60 23.10 4.06
C GLY A 30 -5.00 23.67 3.83
N ARG A 31 -5.16 24.55 2.84
CA ARG A 31 -6.47 25.11 2.45
C ARG A 31 -7.33 24.07 1.76
N PHE A 32 -6.75 23.25 0.89
CA PHE A 32 -7.41 22.17 0.19
C PHE A 32 -7.88 21.07 1.14
N LEU A 33 -7.07 20.66 2.12
CA LEU A 33 -7.46 19.76 3.20
C LEU A 33 -8.69 20.31 3.95
N MET A 34 -8.67 21.60 4.32
CA MET A 34 -9.80 22.23 5.00
C MET A 34 -11.07 22.25 4.15
N GLN A 35 -10.95 22.47 2.84
CA GLN A 35 -12.09 22.48 1.92
C GLN A 35 -12.62 21.07 1.65
N GLN A 36 -11.75 20.08 1.40
CA GLN A 36 -12.16 18.71 1.11
C GLN A 36 -12.78 18.02 2.33
N MET A 37 -12.29 18.33 3.54
CA MET A 37 -12.92 17.86 4.78
C MET A 37 -14.28 18.52 5.04
N GLN A 38 -14.66 19.55 4.30
CA GLN A 38 -15.97 20.22 4.39
C GLN A 38 -17.00 19.71 3.37
N LEU A 39 -16.55 19.03 2.30
CA LEU A 39 -17.42 18.53 1.25
C LEU A 39 -18.02 17.17 1.60
N PRO A 40 -19.27 16.87 1.22
CA PRO A 40 -19.78 15.50 1.26
C PRO A 40 -18.97 14.60 0.32
N VAL A 41 -18.89 13.30 0.63
CA VAL A 41 -18.03 12.24 0.03
C VAL A 41 -18.26 12.04 -1.49
N VAL A 42 -18.27 13.09 -2.29
CA VAL A 42 -18.53 12.99 -3.73
C VAL A 42 -17.27 12.71 -4.56
N HIS A 43 -16.06 12.85 -3.97
CA HIS A 43 -14.80 12.74 -4.73
C HIS A 43 -13.72 11.94 -4.01
N LEU A 44 -13.97 10.64 -3.78
CA LEU A 44 -13.01 9.72 -3.16
C LEU A 44 -11.60 9.83 -3.78
N ALA A 45 -11.51 9.87 -5.11
CA ALA A 45 -10.24 10.00 -5.82
C ALA A 45 -9.49 11.32 -5.51
N SER A 46 -10.22 12.42 -5.29
CA SER A 46 -9.60 13.70 -4.91
C SER A 46 -9.06 13.66 -3.49
N ILE A 47 -9.80 13.03 -2.57
CA ILE A 47 -9.34 12.88 -1.18
C ILE A 47 -8.13 11.95 -1.13
N CYS A 48 -8.11 10.86 -1.91
CA CYS A 48 -6.94 9.98 -2.01
C CYS A 48 -5.66 10.74 -2.38
N LYS A 49 -5.73 11.63 -3.40
CA LYS A 49 -4.59 12.46 -3.80
C LYS A 49 -4.12 13.39 -2.68
N VAL A 50 -5.06 13.98 -1.94
CA VAL A 50 -4.72 14.86 -0.81
C VAL A 50 -4.06 14.07 0.32
N VAL A 51 -4.57 12.88 0.61
CA VAL A 51 -4.00 12.01 1.64
C VAL A 51 -2.61 11.52 1.21
N GLU A 52 -2.41 11.14 -0.05
CA GLU A 52 -1.08 10.80 -0.60
C GLU A 52 -0.10 11.97 -0.41
N ALA A 53 -0.46 13.18 -0.86
CA ALA A 53 0.41 14.35 -0.73
C ALA A 53 0.71 14.72 0.73
N LEU A 54 -0.28 14.61 1.63
CA LEU A 54 -0.08 14.84 3.05
C LEU A 54 0.91 13.84 3.66
N VAL A 55 0.73 12.56 3.35
CA VAL A 55 1.60 11.50 3.86
C VAL A 55 3.00 11.60 3.25
N GLU A 56 3.15 11.95 1.98
CA GLU A 56 4.46 12.20 1.37
C GLU A 56 5.22 13.34 2.07
N ASN A 57 4.55 14.46 2.35
CA ASN A 57 5.16 15.55 3.12
C ASN A 57 5.54 15.11 4.54
N LEU A 58 4.71 14.31 5.17
CA LEU A 58 4.98 13.76 6.50
C LEU A 58 6.19 12.82 6.48
N LEU A 59 6.28 11.90 5.50
CA LEU A 59 7.40 10.99 5.34
C LEU A 59 8.69 11.72 4.94
N HIS A 60 8.58 12.75 4.12
CA HIS A 60 9.72 13.61 3.81
C HIS A 60 10.28 14.29 5.07
N THR A 61 9.40 14.82 5.91
CA THR A 61 9.80 15.42 7.21
C THR A 61 10.42 14.36 8.13
N CYS A 62 9.87 13.14 8.16
CA CYS A 62 10.46 11.99 8.86
C CYS A 62 11.87 11.70 8.35
N HIS A 63 12.06 11.70 7.03
CA HIS A 63 13.38 11.49 6.43
C HIS A 63 14.38 12.58 6.86
N VAL A 64 13.98 13.85 6.86
CA VAL A 64 14.84 14.97 7.32
C VAL A 64 15.24 14.79 8.79
N ILE A 65 14.33 14.37 9.66
CA ILE A 65 14.64 14.11 11.08
C ILE A 65 15.64 12.96 11.25
N THR A 66 15.61 11.96 10.38
CA THR A 66 16.46 10.77 10.46
C THR A 66 17.74 10.87 9.64
N LEU A 67 18.01 12.01 8.96
CA LEU A 67 19.23 12.22 8.21
C LEU A 67 20.46 11.99 9.08
N GLY A 68 21.41 11.22 8.54
CA GLY A 68 22.66 10.89 9.21
C GLY A 68 22.55 9.76 10.27
N THR A 69 21.38 9.14 10.40
CA THR A 69 21.21 7.95 11.26
C THR A 69 21.35 6.65 10.45
N THR A 70 21.71 5.56 11.14
CA THR A 70 21.77 4.20 10.55
C THR A 70 20.42 3.48 10.68
N LEU A 71 19.31 4.22 10.51
CA LEU A 71 17.96 3.68 10.57
C LEU A 71 17.45 3.31 9.16
N LEU A 72 16.26 2.74 9.15
CA LEU A 72 15.55 2.40 7.90
C LEU A 72 15.28 3.64 7.06
N HIS A 73 15.37 3.49 5.75
CA HIS A 73 14.91 4.51 4.80
C HIS A 73 13.43 4.27 4.48
N LEU A 74 12.63 5.34 4.59
CA LEU A 74 11.24 5.37 4.19
C LEU A 74 11.17 5.83 2.73
N GLU A 75 10.62 5.00 1.85
CA GLU A 75 10.38 5.35 0.45
C GLU A 75 9.01 6.04 0.29
N PRO A 76 8.73 6.67 -0.86
CA PRO A 76 7.42 7.26 -1.13
C PRO A 76 6.28 6.27 -0.92
N CYS A 77 5.20 6.73 -0.31
CA CYS A 77 4.07 5.87 0.01
C CYS A 77 3.27 5.46 -1.23
N ILE A 78 2.61 4.31 -1.13
CA ILE A 78 1.75 3.75 -2.17
C ILE A 78 0.35 3.59 -1.60
N GLY A 79 -0.65 4.28 -2.16
CA GLY A 79 -2.03 4.11 -1.75
C GLY A 79 -2.55 2.73 -2.09
N VAL A 80 -3.14 2.02 -1.11
CA VAL A 80 -3.65 0.66 -1.24
C VAL A 80 -5.04 0.51 -0.61
N GLY A 81 -5.72 -0.59 -0.91
CA GLY A 81 -7.04 -0.90 -0.37
C GLY A 81 -8.18 -0.18 -1.08
N SER A 82 -9.40 -0.39 -0.60
CA SER A 82 -10.65 -0.04 -1.29
C SER A 82 -10.75 1.43 -1.70
N ALA A 83 -10.33 2.36 -0.84
CA ALA A 83 -10.37 3.79 -1.16
C ALA A 83 -9.52 4.11 -2.40
N PHE A 84 -8.33 3.53 -2.52
CA PHE A 84 -7.41 3.73 -3.65
C PHE A 84 -7.74 2.87 -4.88
N GLU A 85 -8.54 1.81 -4.69
CA GLU A 85 -9.18 1.04 -5.77
C GLU A 85 -10.40 1.78 -6.35
N GLY A 86 -10.88 2.84 -5.70
CA GLY A 86 -11.97 3.70 -6.17
C GLY A 86 -13.34 3.38 -5.57
N TRP A 87 -13.41 2.59 -4.50
CA TRP A 87 -14.67 2.24 -3.83
C TRP A 87 -14.53 2.30 -2.31
N ASN A 88 -15.65 2.29 -1.59
CA ASN A 88 -15.66 2.27 -0.13
C ASN A 88 -16.76 1.33 0.35
N PRO A 89 -16.45 0.32 1.18
CA PRO A 89 -17.45 -0.65 1.65
C PRO A 89 -18.53 0.02 2.49
N HIS A 90 -18.17 0.70 3.58
CA HIS A 90 -19.11 1.29 4.54
C HIS A 90 -18.53 2.51 5.25
N GLY A 91 -19.43 3.42 5.68
CA GLY A 91 -19.10 4.52 6.58
C GLY A 91 -18.01 5.45 6.06
N ASP A 92 -17.22 5.95 6.99
CA ASP A 92 -16.08 6.81 6.67
C ASP A 92 -14.92 5.96 6.16
N PRO A 93 -14.31 6.31 5.00
CA PRO A 93 -13.22 5.53 4.43
C PRO A 93 -11.96 5.58 5.30
N VAL A 94 -11.29 4.44 5.42
CA VAL A 94 -9.92 4.37 5.92
C VAL A 94 -8.98 4.42 4.71
N TYR A 95 -8.07 5.40 4.73
CA TYR A 95 -7.07 5.57 3.67
C TYR A 95 -5.80 4.81 4.06
N SER A 96 -5.61 3.63 3.48
CA SER A 96 -4.45 2.79 3.74
C SER A 96 -3.32 3.11 2.76
N LEU A 97 -2.13 3.38 3.27
CA LEU A 97 -0.93 3.62 2.47
C LEU A 97 0.18 2.68 2.91
N LEU A 98 0.77 2.02 1.94
CA LEU A 98 1.96 1.22 2.14
C LEU A 98 3.19 2.12 2.09
N VAL A 99 4.03 2.04 3.12
CA VAL A 99 5.32 2.74 3.22
C VAL A 99 6.44 1.73 3.00
N PRO A 100 7.07 1.71 1.80
CA PRO A 100 8.16 0.80 1.54
C PRO A 100 9.39 1.14 2.38
N LEU A 101 10.01 0.09 2.92
CA LEU A 101 11.22 0.15 3.75
C LEU A 101 12.43 -0.31 2.96
N LYS A 102 13.53 0.44 3.06
CA LYS A 102 14.84 0.01 2.59
C LYS A 102 15.85 -0.04 3.73
N PRO A 103 16.82 -0.96 3.65
CA PRO A 103 17.89 -1.00 4.64
C PRO A 103 18.79 0.22 4.51
N PRO A 104 19.45 0.67 5.58
CA PRO A 104 20.49 1.68 5.50
C PRO A 104 21.70 1.16 4.76
N THR A 105 22.60 2.07 4.35
CA THR A 105 23.85 1.74 3.66
C THR A 105 24.66 0.71 4.47
N GLY A 106 25.18 -0.31 3.80
CA GLY A 106 25.95 -1.40 4.41
C GLY A 106 25.10 -2.54 4.98
N HIS A 107 23.79 -2.50 4.77
CA HIS A 107 22.86 -3.59 5.14
C HIS A 107 22.02 -4.01 3.95
N CYS A 108 21.54 -5.25 3.98
CA CYS A 108 20.58 -5.79 3.01
C CYS A 108 19.47 -6.56 3.73
N PHE A 109 18.33 -6.69 3.04
CA PHE A 109 17.20 -7.49 3.48
C PHE A 109 17.15 -8.80 2.71
N HIS A 110 17.10 -9.92 3.45
CA HIS A 110 16.84 -11.25 2.90
C HIS A 110 15.46 -11.69 3.35
N MET A 111 14.58 -11.95 2.37
CA MET A 111 13.24 -12.45 2.64
C MET A 111 13.25 -13.96 2.74
N GLU A 112 12.76 -14.46 3.86
CA GLU A 112 12.53 -15.89 4.08
C GLU A 112 11.02 -16.12 4.05
N LEU A 113 10.52 -16.56 2.89
CA LEU A 113 9.10 -16.89 2.72
C LEU A 113 8.81 -18.29 3.28
N GLY A 114 7.67 -18.44 3.94
CA GLY A 114 7.16 -19.75 4.37
C GLY A 114 6.85 -20.67 3.18
N ILE A 115 6.65 -21.95 3.46
CA ILE A 115 6.36 -22.97 2.43
C ILE A 115 5.04 -22.60 1.73
N ALA A 116 5.05 -22.69 0.39
CA ALA A 116 3.87 -22.46 -0.44
C ALA A 116 2.80 -23.53 -0.14
N GLY A 117 1.84 -23.22 0.71
CA GLY A 117 0.78 -24.14 1.15
C GLY A 117 -0.04 -23.60 2.31
N GLU A 118 0.44 -22.57 2.98
CA GLU A 118 -0.28 -21.90 4.08
C GLU A 118 -0.98 -20.63 3.57
N LEU A 119 -1.81 -20.78 2.53
CA LEU A 119 -2.50 -19.65 1.92
C LEU A 119 -3.88 -19.40 2.59
N PRO A 120 -4.46 -18.16 2.58
CA PRO A 120 -4.44 -17.22 1.44
C PRO A 120 -3.31 -16.19 1.43
N SER A 121 -2.48 -16.07 2.45
CA SER A 121 -1.35 -15.14 2.40
C SER A 121 -0.11 -15.78 3.00
N ARG A 122 0.93 -15.88 2.20
CA ARG A 122 2.23 -16.41 2.69
C ARG A 122 2.73 -15.53 3.81
N ARG A 123 3.26 -16.18 4.84
CA ARG A 123 3.98 -15.49 5.91
C ARG A 123 5.47 -15.58 5.62
N GLY A 124 6.18 -14.50 5.90
CA GLY A 124 7.61 -14.45 5.73
C GLY A 124 8.29 -13.74 6.88
N ARG A 125 9.61 -13.80 6.90
CA ARG A 125 10.47 -13.02 7.79
C ARG A 125 11.48 -12.24 6.98
N VAL A 126 11.87 -11.08 7.47
CA VAL A 126 12.88 -10.24 6.85
C VAL A 126 14.14 -10.32 7.69
N ARG A 127 15.14 -11.04 7.22
CA ARG A 127 16.45 -11.12 7.85
C ARG A 127 17.30 -9.94 7.44
N VAL A 128 17.96 -9.31 8.40
CA VAL A 128 18.84 -8.16 8.19
C VAL A 128 20.27 -8.61 8.27
N GLU A 129 21.05 -8.38 7.23
CA GLU A 129 22.45 -8.76 7.13
C GLU A 129 23.32 -7.57 6.73
N LEU A 130 24.60 -7.63 7.08
CA LEU A 130 25.59 -6.66 6.61
C LEU A 130 25.95 -6.97 5.16
N GLU A 131 25.98 -5.94 4.34
CA GLU A 131 26.39 -6.01 2.93
C GLU A 131 27.76 -5.36 2.74
N CYS A 132 28.65 -6.02 1.97
CA CYS A 132 29.94 -5.46 1.61
C CYS A 132 29.77 -4.32 0.61
N VAL A 133 30.22 -3.12 0.98
CA VAL A 133 30.16 -1.92 0.15
C VAL A 133 31.50 -1.60 -0.58
N CYS A 134 32.52 -2.43 -0.43
CA CYS A 134 33.87 -2.18 -1.00
C CYS A 134 33.89 -2.03 -2.51
N SER A 135 33.02 -2.73 -3.24
CA SER A 135 32.91 -2.62 -4.71
C SER A 135 32.28 -1.30 -5.17
N ARG A 136 31.43 -0.71 -4.33
CA ARG A 136 30.79 0.59 -4.59
C ARG A 136 31.66 1.78 -4.16
N GLN A 137 32.61 1.57 -3.23
CA GLN A 137 33.51 2.63 -2.72
C GLN A 137 34.37 3.29 -3.79
N ARG A 138 34.74 2.57 -4.86
CA ARG A 138 35.49 3.17 -6.00
C ARG A 138 34.71 4.28 -6.72
N LEU A 139 33.39 4.40 -6.46
CA LEU A 139 32.49 5.36 -7.10
C LEU A 139 32.02 6.48 -6.16
N LEU A 140 32.05 6.28 -4.83
CA LEU A 140 31.34 7.13 -3.84
C LEU A 140 32.23 7.76 -2.74
N GLY A 141 33.59 7.57 -2.76
CA GLY A 141 34.50 8.16 -1.75
C GLY A 141 34.43 7.45 -0.37
N ASP A 142 35.02 8.04 0.64
CA ASP A 142 35.44 7.51 1.95
C ASP A 142 34.44 6.78 2.88
N VAL A 143 33.50 5.99 2.37
CA VAL A 143 32.63 5.15 3.21
C VAL A 143 33.38 3.85 3.56
N GLN A 144 33.84 3.70 4.81
CA GLN A 144 34.50 2.47 5.29
C GLN A 144 33.52 1.31 5.34
N CYS A 145 33.90 0.16 4.78
CA CYS A 145 33.12 -1.07 4.80
C CYS A 145 33.19 -1.75 6.17
N SER A 146 32.10 -1.79 6.90
CA SER A 146 32.03 -2.39 8.23
C SER A 146 32.43 -3.88 8.29
N LEU A 147 32.35 -4.61 7.14
CA LEU A 147 32.79 -6.01 7.06
C LEU A 147 34.31 -6.20 6.95
N HIS A 148 35.02 -5.25 6.34
CA HIS A 148 36.45 -5.43 6.04
C HIS A 148 37.37 -4.51 6.85
N HIS A 149 36.84 -3.52 7.53
CA HIS A 149 37.59 -2.55 8.32
C HIS A 149 37.20 -2.54 9.80
N ALA A 150 36.58 -3.63 10.27
CA ALA A 150 36.18 -3.79 11.67
C ALA A 150 37.38 -3.84 12.67
N GLU A 151 38.62 -4.10 12.17
CA GLU A 151 39.81 -4.24 13.03
C GLU A 151 40.48 -2.89 13.36
N ASP A 152 40.22 -1.83 12.61
CA ASP A 152 40.85 -0.52 12.85
C ASP A 152 40.13 0.33 13.92
N GLU A 153 39.02 -0.14 14.47
CA GLU A 153 38.18 0.59 15.45
C GLU A 153 38.27 0.03 16.89
N GLN A 154 39.39 -0.50 17.30
CA GLN A 154 39.59 -0.90 18.71
C GLN A 154 39.62 0.27 19.73
N GLY A 155 38.87 1.33 19.50
CA GLY A 155 38.88 2.51 20.37
C GLY A 155 37.66 3.41 20.27
N ARG A 156 36.73 3.16 19.38
CA ARG A 156 35.46 3.88 19.40
C ARG A 156 34.37 2.99 19.95
N ASP A 157 33.71 3.48 20.99
CA ASP A 157 32.42 2.94 21.43
C ASP A 157 31.57 2.75 20.17
N GLN A 158 31.39 1.46 19.80
CA GLN A 158 30.46 1.12 18.69
C GLN A 158 29.09 1.55 19.20
N ASP A 159 28.62 2.72 18.75
CA ASP A 159 27.21 3.06 18.92
C ASP A 159 26.41 1.90 18.32
N PRO A 160 25.58 1.24 19.13
CA PRO A 160 24.83 0.09 18.66
C PRO A 160 24.08 0.51 17.42
N CYS A 161 24.27 -0.23 16.32
CA CYS A 161 23.59 0.07 15.06
C CYS A 161 22.10 0.24 15.36
N LEU A 162 21.57 1.45 15.18
CA LEU A 162 20.19 1.78 15.54
C LEU A 162 19.18 0.85 14.86
N LEU A 163 19.53 0.29 13.70
CA LEU A 163 18.74 -0.73 13.02
C LEU A 163 18.56 -2.00 13.89
N GLN A 164 19.57 -2.38 14.70
CA GLN A 164 19.45 -3.53 15.60
C GLN A 164 18.37 -3.34 16.65
N CYS A 165 18.07 -2.09 17.05
CA CYS A 165 16.97 -1.79 17.96
C CYS A 165 15.60 -2.12 17.35
N LEU A 166 15.49 -2.14 16.01
CA LEU A 166 14.28 -2.50 15.27
C LEU A 166 14.19 -3.99 14.96
N CYS A 167 15.21 -4.76 15.33
CA CYS A 167 15.28 -6.21 15.09
C CYS A 167 15.00 -7.00 16.39
N SER A 168 14.51 -8.22 16.21
CA SER A 168 14.51 -9.28 17.20
C SER A 168 15.40 -10.40 16.68
N HIS A 169 16.57 -10.59 17.34
CA HIS A 169 17.68 -11.36 16.79
C HIS A 169 18.17 -10.71 15.48
N SER A 170 18.23 -11.46 14.37
CA SER A 170 18.62 -10.95 13.05
C SER A 170 17.41 -10.59 12.17
N TYR A 171 16.20 -10.59 12.70
CA TYR A 171 14.98 -10.37 11.92
C TYR A 171 14.36 -9.02 12.25
N LEU A 172 13.94 -8.32 11.21
CA LEU A 172 13.19 -7.06 11.34
C LEU A 172 11.87 -7.33 12.07
N ASP A 173 11.67 -6.61 13.17
CA ASP A 173 10.52 -6.78 14.06
C ASP A 173 9.43 -5.77 13.71
N VAL A 174 8.25 -6.28 13.31
CA VAL A 174 7.11 -5.47 12.86
C VAL A 174 6.66 -4.50 13.95
N GLU A 175 6.53 -4.97 15.20
CA GLU A 175 6.00 -4.16 16.30
C GLU A 175 6.96 -3.05 16.69
N LYS A 176 8.27 -3.35 16.74
CA LYS A 176 9.31 -2.36 17.01
C LYS A 176 9.37 -1.31 15.90
N THR A 177 9.27 -1.75 14.64
CA THR A 177 9.31 -0.87 13.48
C THR A 177 8.04 0.01 13.40
N ALA A 178 6.87 -0.56 13.68
CA ALA A 178 5.62 0.21 13.74
C ALA A 178 5.66 1.27 14.87
N ARG A 179 6.15 0.91 16.05
CA ARG A 179 6.31 1.83 17.17
C ARG A 179 7.30 2.96 16.85
N TRP A 180 8.42 2.62 16.20
CA TRP A 180 9.37 3.62 15.71
C TRP A 180 8.71 4.62 14.74
N LEU A 181 7.96 4.10 13.75
CA LEU A 181 7.24 4.97 12.81
C LEU A 181 6.21 5.86 13.51
N GLN A 182 5.45 5.33 14.47
CA GLN A 182 4.47 6.10 15.25
C GLN A 182 5.12 7.29 15.98
N LEU A 183 6.27 7.06 16.62
CA LEU A 183 7.02 8.12 17.31
C LEU A 183 7.58 9.15 16.32
N LEU A 184 8.12 8.67 15.19
CA LEU A 184 8.70 9.52 14.16
C LEU A 184 7.62 10.41 13.51
N VAL A 185 6.48 9.85 13.16
CA VAL A 185 5.32 10.56 12.61
C VAL A 185 4.78 11.61 13.59
N THR A 186 4.70 11.28 14.88
CA THR A 186 4.26 12.23 15.90
C THR A 186 5.17 13.47 15.97
N ASN A 187 6.48 13.25 15.93
CA ASN A 187 7.46 14.34 15.95
C ASN A 187 7.46 15.15 14.64
N ALA A 188 7.41 14.46 13.51
CA ALA A 188 7.36 15.08 12.20
C ALA A 188 6.12 15.96 12.01
N TRP A 189 4.96 15.51 12.52
CA TRP A 189 3.71 16.27 12.45
C TRP A 189 3.82 17.66 13.05
N LEU A 190 4.51 17.80 14.18
CA LEU A 190 4.69 19.08 14.86
C LEU A 190 5.45 20.12 14.02
N LEU A 191 6.25 19.65 13.06
CA LEU A 191 7.03 20.50 12.16
C LEU A 191 6.26 20.88 10.88
N LEU A 192 5.13 20.24 10.60
CA LEU A 192 4.33 20.53 9.42
C LEU A 192 3.39 21.74 9.65
N PRO A 193 3.21 22.63 8.66
CA PRO A 193 2.26 23.73 8.75
C PRO A 193 0.82 23.28 9.01
N ALA A 194 0.45 22.09 8.57
CA ALA A 194 -0.87 21.51 8.80
C ALA A 194 -1.20 21.30 10.30
N SER A 195 -0.18 21.13 11.16
CA SER A 195 -0.35 20.96 12.61
C SER A 195 -1.05 22.14 13.29
N HIS A 196 -0.96 23.33 12.72
CA HIS A 196 -1.67 24.52 13.26
C HIS A 196 -3.18 24.53 12.99
N ARG A 197 -3.65 23.69 12.06
CA ARG A 197 -5.05 23.70 11.60
C ARG A 197 -5.80 22.40 11.87
N CYS A 198 -5.05 21.31 11.99
CA CYS A 198 -5.58 19.96 12.20
C CYS A 198 -4.90 19.33 13.39
N HIS A 199 -5.66 18.56 14.16
CA HIS A 199 -5.12 17.75 15.23
C HIS A 199 -4.88 16.33 14.74
N LEU A 200 -3.64 15.83 14.90
CA LEU A 200 -3.28 14.46 14.61
C LEU A 200 -3.29 13.65 15.91
N THR A 201 -4.02 12.53 15.89
CA THR A 201 -3.99 11.53 16.95
C THR A 201 -3.46 10.21 16.37
N VAL A 202 -2.42 9.66 17.00
CA VAL A 202 -1.96 8.30 16.70
C VAL A 202 -2.80 7.33 17.54
N LEU A 203 -3.52 6.44 16.84
CA LEU A 203 -4.37 5.45 17.48
C LEU A 203 -3.55 4.19 17.83
N PRO A 204 -3.94 3.44 18.90
CA PRO A 204 -3.24 2.23 19.28
C PRO A 204 -3.25 1.19 18.15
N SER A 205 -2.07 0.70 17.79
CA SER A 205 -1.86 -0.42 16.89
C SER A 205 -0.48 -1.02 17.16
N LEU A 206 -0.36 -2.34 17.12
CA LEU A 206 0.92 -3.02 17.31
C LEU A 206 1.73 -3.11 16.01
N ARG A 207 1.05 -3.16 14.87
CA ARG A 207 1.68 -3.51 13.59
C ARG A 207 1.58 -2.43 12.51
N SER A 208 0.80 -1.38 12.73
CA SER A 208 0.65 -0.26 11.80
C SER A 208 0.68 1.09 12.51
N CYS A 209 0.77 2.17 11.73
CA CYS A 209 0.61 3.52 12.27
C CYS A 209 -0.76 4.04 11.87
N LYS A 210 -1.73 3.95 12.78
CA LYS A 210 -3.09 4.42 12.58
C LYS A 210 -3.21 5.88 13.02
N LEU A 211 -3.62 6.72 12.09
CA LEU A 211 -3.69 8.17 12.28
C LEU A 211 -5.15 8.62 12.17
N ARG A 212 -5.56 9.46 13.07
CA ARG A 212 -6.82 10.19 13.01
C ARG A 212 -6.52 11.68 12.94
N LEU A 213 -6.88 12.28 11.83
CA LEU A 213 -6.70 13.70 11.57
C LEU A 213 -8.04 14.41 11.71
N GLU A 214 -8.15 15.32 12.68
CA GLU A 214 -9.37 16.08 12.94
C GLU A 214 -9.16 17.55 12.64
N ASN A 215 -10.12 18.16 11.94
CA ASN A 215 -10.14 19.60 11.75
C ASN A 215 -10.95 20.31 12.85
N VAL A 216 -10.97 21.65 12.80
CA VAL A 216 -11.73 22.51 13.73
C VAL A 216 -13.23 22.19 13.72
N SER A 217 -13.78 21.71 12.60
CA SER A 217 -15.19 21.30 12.45
C SER A 217 -15.46 19.87 12.94
N ARG A 218 -14.51 19.21 13.60
CA ARG A 218 -14.59 17.84 14.11
C ARG A 218 -14.84 16.76 13.03
N ARG A 219 -14.58 17.07 11.76
CA ARG A 219 -14.51 16.04 10.74
C ARG A 219 -13.17 15.33 10.82
N ALA A 220 -13.20 14.02 10.72
CA ALA A 220 -12.02 13.18 10.88
C ALA A 220 -11.69 12.46 9.58
N LEU A 221 -10.40 12.35 9.28
CA LEU A 221 -9.84 11.41 8.29
C LEU A 221 -9.12 10.31 9.04
N ALA A 222 -9.43 9.06 8.69
CA ALA A 222 -8.73 7.89 9.18
C ALA A 222 -7.68 7.46 8.15
N ILE A 223 -6.41 7.45 8.54
CA ILE A 223 -5.28 7.06 7.67
C ILE A 223 -4.56 5.91 8.37
N GLU A 224 -4.21 4.87 7.62
CA GLU A 224 -3.40 3.77 8.13
C GLU A 224 -2.14 3.63 7.29
N LEU A 225 -0.98 3.76 7.95
CA LEU A 225 0.33 3.53 7.34
C LEU A 225 0.76 2.10 7.64
N LEU A 226 0.84 1.27 6.59
CA LEU A 226 1.35 -0.07 6.61
C LEU A 226 2.83 -0.05 6.20
N LEU A 227 3.66 -0.76 6.92
CA LEU A 227 5.07 -0.92 6.55
C LEU A 227 5.22 -2.09 5.60
N GLY A 228 6.13 -1.99 4.64
CA GLY A 228 6.34 -3.06 3.67
C GLY A 228 7.78 -3.18 3.18
N VAL A 229 8.22 -4.41 2.96
CA VAL A 229 9.50 -4.72 2.30
C VAL A 229 9.18 -5.32 0.94
N GLN A 230 9.68 -4.70 -0.11
CA GLN A 230 9.38 -5.06 -1.50
C GLN A 230 10.07 -6.37 -1.91
N GLN A 231 9.36 -7.26 -2.57
CA GLN A 231 9.89 -8.50 -3.12
C GLN A 231 10.50 -8.26 -4.52
N GLY A 232 11.81 -8.11 -4.57
CA GLY A 232 12.50 -7.75 -5.82
C GLY A 232 11.99 -6.43 -6.39
N ASP A 233 11.83 -6.37 -7.72
CA ASP A 233 11.28 -5.19 -8.42
C ASP A 233 9.78 -5.33 -8.71
N SER A 234 9.07 -6.17 -7.96
CA SER A 234 7.66 -6.45 -8.18
C SER A 234 6.74 -5.53 -7.36
N GLY A 235 5.42 -5.62 -7.59
CA GLY A 235 4.42 -4.96 -6.75
C GLY A 235 4.06 -5.73 -5.47
N VAL A 236 4.67 -6.90 -5.21
CA VAL A 236 4.40 -7.72 -4.03
C VAL A 236 5.30 -7.31 -2.88
N PHE A 237 4.74 -7.25 -1.67
CA PHE A 237 5.43 -6.83 -0.47
C PHE A 237 5.22 -7.80 0.68
N LEU A 238 6.20 -7.95 1.54
CA LEU A 238 5.97 -8.41 2.90
C LEU A 238 5.55 -7.21 3.76
N THR A 239 4.33 -7.20 4.26
CA THR A 239 3.73 -6.07 4.96
C THR A 239 3.53 -6.32 6.44
N SER A 240 3.38 -5.23 7.18
CA SER A 240 3.09 -5.24 8.61
C SER A 240 1.61 -5.52 8.93
N GLN A 241 0.77 -5.78 7.93
CA GLN A 241 -0.65 -6.09 8.12
C GLN A 241 -0.87 -7.22 9.14
N GLU A 242 -1.93 -7.12 9.93
CA GLU A 242 -2.30 -8.18 10.86
C GLU A 242 -2.77 -9.42 10.09
N PRO A 243 -2.33 -10.62 10.47
CA PRO A 243 -2.83 -11.85 9.88
C PRO A 243 -4.30 -12.08 10.31
N GLU A 244 -5.12 -12.56 9.39
CA GLU A 244 -6.56 -12.80 9.62
C GLU A 244 -6.85 -13.83 10.73
N ALA A 245 -5.91 -14.71 11.05
CA ALA A 245 -6.09 -15.73 12.08
C ALA A 245 -4.81 -16.00 12.89
N GLY A 246 -4.94 -15.98 14.20
CA GLY A 246 -3.98 -16.51 15.16
C GLY A 246 -2.92 -15.51 15.65
N VAL A 247 -2.23 -15.89 16.75
CA VAL A 247 -1.11 -15.14 17.32
C VAL A 247 0.08 -15.23 16.38
N SER A 248 0.49 -14.09 15.83
CA SER A 248 1.66 -13.99 14.96
C SER A 248 2.87 -13.51 15.77
N SER A 249 4.05 -14.07 15.50
CA SER A 249 5.30 -13.54 16.03
C SER A 249 5.53 -12.11 15.52
N SER A 250 6.12 -11.24 16.34
CA SER A 250 6.48 -9.88 15.94
C SER A 250 7.49 -9.82 14.78
N THR A 251 8.19 -10.93 14.48
CA THR A 251 9.11 -11.04 13.33
C THR A 251 8.43 -11.59 12.07
N THR A 252 7.13 -11.89 12.11
CA THR A 252 6.39 -12.42 10.97
C THR A 252 5.73 -11.27 10.20
N TRP A 253 6.02 -11.20 8.91
CA TRP A 253 5.46 -10.27 7.94
C TRP A 253 4.48 -11.02 7.04
N GLN A 254 3.48 -10.32 6.53
CA GLN A 254 2.42 -10.87 5.70
C GLN A 254 2.68 -10.54 4.23
N GLU A 255 2.73 -11.54 3.34
CA GLU A 255 2.79 -11.28 1.90
C GLU A 255 1.49 -10.61 1.44
N SER A 256 1.60 -9.53 0.67
CA SER A 256 0.48 -8.71 0.24
C SER A 256 0.55 -8.39 -1.25
N CYS A 257 -0.58 -8.57 -1.92
CA CYS A 257 -0.83 -8.19 -3.30
C CYS A 257 -1.61 -6.88 -3.43
N ALA A 258 -1.76 -6.11 -2.36
CA ALA A 258 -2.58 -4.89 -2.36
C ALA A 258 -2.14 -3.87 -3.42
N VAL A 259 -0.85 -3.75 -3.72
CA VAL A 259 -0.35 -2.87 -4.78
C VAL A 259 -0.74 -3.39 -6.18
N PRO A 260 -0.50 -4.64 -6.57
CA PRO A 260 -1.03 -5.23 -7.80
C PRO A 260 -2.54 -5.08 -7.96
N GLU A 261 -3.31 -5.25 -6.90
CA GLU A 261 -4.77 -5.08 -6.93
C GLU A 261 -5.18 -3.66 -7.28
N VAL A 262 -4.63 -2.67 -6.57
CA VAL A 262 -4.89 -1.24 -6.89
C VAL A 262 -4.50 -0.90 -8.32
N LEU A 263 -3.36 -1.41 -8.79
CA LEU A 263 -2.91 -1.17 -10.17
C LEU A 263 -3.86 -1.83 -11.18
N PHE A 264 -4.37 -3.02 -10.90
CA PHE A 264 -5.38 -3.67 -11.72
C PHE A 264 -6.67 -2.82 -11.80
N PHE A 265 -7.23 -2.39 -10.65
CA PHE A 265 -8.45 -1.57 -10.65
C PHE A 265 -8.24 -0.21 -11.33
N ARG A 266 -7.09 0.43 -11.13
CA ARG A 266 -6.72 1.68 -11.84
C ARG A 266 -6.58 1.46 -13.35
N LEU A 267 -6.09 0.31 -13.78
CA LEU A 267 -6.01 -0.06 -15.21
C LEU A 267 -7.40 -0.28 -15.79
N MET A 268 -8.25 -1.03 -15.09
CA MET A 268 -9.65 -1.26 -15.51
C MET A 268 -10.44 0.06 -15.58
N ALA A 269 -10.29 0.93 -14.58
CA ALA A 269 -10.98 2.24 -14.57
C ALA A 269 -10.67 3.13 -15.78
N LYS A 270 -9.53 2.93 -16.46
CA LYS A 270 -9.18 3.64 -17.70
C LYS A 270 -9.85 3.05 -18.96
N GLN A 271 -10.31 1.81 -18.88
CA GLN A 271 -10.80 1.05 -20.03
C GLN A 271 -12.31 0.86 -20.01
N VAL A 272 -12.94 0.87 -18.83
CA VAL A 272 -14.40 0.79 -18.69
C VAL A 272 -15.09 2.09 -19.09
N PRO A 273 -16.40 2.06 -19.43
CA PRO A 273 -17.19 3.25 -19.65
C PRO A 273 -17.17 4.22 -18.46
N ARG A 274 -17.37 5.52 -18.70
CA ARG A 274 -17.36 6.55 -17.66
C ARG A 274 -18.45 6.34 -16.59
N ASP A 275 -19.57 5.77 -16.98
CA ASP A 275 -20.71 5.40 -16.14
C ASP A 275 -20.69 3.93 -15.72
N SER A 276 -19.51 3.33 -15.62
CA SER A 276 -19.37 1.90 -15.31
C SER A 276 -19.86 1.54 -13.91
N CYS A 277 -20.58 0.41 -13.82
CA CYS A 277 -21.15 -0.12 -12.59
C CYS A 277 -20.26 -1.14 -11.85
N HIS A 278 -19.05 -1.46 -12.34
CA HIS A 278 -18.24 -2.54 -11.78
C HIS A 278 -17.91 -2.38 -10.28
N LEU A 279 -17.51 -1.17 -9.86
CA LEU A 279 -17.26 -0.90 -8.43
C LEU A 279 -18.54 -0.80 -7.61
N THR A 280 -19.64 -0.39 -8.24
CA THR A 280 -20.97 -0.40 -7.62
C THR A 280 -21.43 -1.83 -7.33
N CYS A 281 -21.23 -2.76 -8.29
CA CYS A 281 -21.46 -4.19 -8.07
C CYS A 281 -20.68 -4.71 -6.87
N LEU A 282 -19.36 -4.47 -6.83
CA LEU A 282 -18.52 -4.92 -5.72
C LEU A 282 -19.01 -4.38 -4.37
N LYS A 283 -19.28 -3.06 -4.32
CA LYS A 283 -19.77 -2.41 -3.11
C LYS A 283 -21.09 -3.03 -2.61
N LEU A 284 -22.02 -3.30 -3.52
CA LEU A 284 -23.31 -3.93 -3.18
C LEU A 284 -23.11 -5.34 -2.63
N PHE A 285 -22.25 -6.16 -3.27
CA PHE A 285 -21.99 -7.53 -2.78
C PHE A 285 -21.27 -7.55 -1.44
N VAL A 286 -20.29 -6.67 -1.23
CA VAL A 286 -19.62 -6.54 0.07
C VAL A 286 -20.64 -6.16 1.15
N HIS A 287 -21.63 -5.33 0.82
CA HIS A 287 -22.70 -4.97 1.76
C HIS A 287 -23.70 -6.10 2.01
N LEU A 288 -24.18 -6.73 0.94
CA LEU A 288 -25.20 -7.79 1.01
C LEU A 288 -24.67 -9.05 1.69
N LEU A 289 -23.39 -9.34 1.54
CA LEU A 289 -22.70 -10.51 2.09
C LEU A 289 -21.89 -10.21 3.36
N GLU A 290 -22.13 -9.05 3.98
CA GLU A 290 -21.48 -8.69 5.25
C GLU A 290 -21.89 -9.66 6.37
N GLY A 291 -20.90 -10.14 7.12
CA GLY A 291 -21.13 -11.10 8.21
C GLY A 291 -21.39 -12.55 7.76
N THR A 292 -21.26 -12.83 6.47
CA THR A 292 -21.34 -14.18 5.89
C THR A 292 -19.95 -14.82 5.77
N ALA A 293 -19.88 -16.00 5.14
CA ALA A 293 -18.64 -16.71 4.87
C ALA A 293 -17.75 -16.06 3.78
N PHE A 294 -18.22 -15.00 3.12
CA PHE A 294 -17.50 -14.38 2.01
C PHE A 294 -16.64 -13.20 2.46
N SER A 295 -15.32 -13.34 2.32
CA SER A 295 -14.41 -12.24 2.56
C SER A 295 -14.44 -11.22 1.40
N THR A 296 -14.08 -9.98 1.69
CA THR A 296 -13.92 -8.93 0.68
C THR A 296 -12.93 -9.35 -0.41
N ASP A 297 -11.87 -10.06 -0.08
CA ASP A 297 -10.86 -10.53 -1.04
C ASP A 297 -11.41 -11.60 -1.99
N CYS A 298 -12.31 -12.46 -1.49
CA CYS A 298 -13.07 -13.39 -2.32
C CYS A 298 -13.92 -12.63 -3.35
N LEU A 299 -14.70 -11.64 -2.93
CA LEU A 299 -15.57 -10.85 -3.80
C LEU A 299 -14.77 -10.00 -4.80
N LYS A 300 -13.64 -9.43 -4.38
CA LYS A 300 -12.69 -8.75 -5.29
C LYS A 300 -12.15 -9.71 -6.35
N THR A 301 -11.78 -10.93 -5.95
CA THR A 301 -11.29 -11.97 -6.87
C THR A 301 -12.35 -12.31 -7.93
N VAL A 302 -13.60 -12.49 -7.55
CA VAL A 302 -14.72 -12.71 -8.48
C VAL A 302 -14.85 -11.56 -9.47
N LEU A 303 -14.86 -10.32 -8.99
CA LEU A 303 -14.95 -9.15 -9.87
C LEU A 303 -13.77 -9.07 -10.84
N MET A 304 -12.54 -9.31 -10.37
CA MET A 304 -11.34 -9.29 -11.23
C MET A 304 -11.43 -10.34 -12.35
N HIS A 305 -11.95 -11.55 -12.05
CA HIS A 305 -12.19 -12.56 -13.08
C HIS A 305 -13.25 -12.09 -14.08
N LEU A 306 -14.39 -11.57 -13.63
CA LEU A 306 -15.46 -11.08 -14.49
C LEU A 306 -15.00 -9.92 -15.39
N LEU A 307 -14.21 -8.99 -14.89
CA LEU A 307 -13.64 -7.89 -15.66
C LEU A 307 -12.69 -8.34 -16.77
N THR A 308 -12.14 -9.56 -16.69
CA THR A 308 -11.26 -10.11 -17.73
C THR A 308 -11.96 -11.03 -18.72
N VAL A 309 -13.16 -11.52 -18.41
CA VAL A 309 -13.93 -12.43 -19.29
C VAL A 309 -15.10 -11.75 -19.96
N THR A 310 -15.72 -10.76 -19.29
CA THR A 310 -16.84 -9.98 -19.82
C THR A 310 -16.31 -8.75 -20.55
N PRO A 311 -16.81 -8.43 -21.75
CA PRO A 311 -16.41 -7.23 -22.47
C PRO A 311 -16.60 -5.97 -21.60
N LEU A 312 -15.57 -5.14 -21.48
CA LEU A 312 -15.59 -3.96 -20.61
C LEU A 312 -16.66 -2.94 -21.02
N SER A 313 -17.02 -2.90 -22.29
CA SER A 313 -18.14 -2.08 -22.81
C SER A 313 -19.51 -2.47 -22.25
N GLY A 314 -19.67 -3.68 -21.72
CA GLY A 314 -20.92 -4.15 -21.11
C GLY A 314 -21.08 -3.80 -19.63
N TRP A 315 -20.17 -3.00 -19.05
CA TRP A 315 -20.25 -2.60 -17.64
C TRP A 315 -20.90 -1.23 -17.44
N HIS A 316 -21.92 -0.88 -18.22
CA HIS A 316 -22.69 0.35 -18.02
C HIS A 316 -23.62 0.28 -16.82
N THR A 317 -23.97 1.42 -16.24
CA THR A 317 -24.92 1.51 -15.13
C THR A 317 -26.28 0.91 -15.47
N GLY A 318 -26.71 1.01 -16.73
CA GLY A 318 -27.94 0.38 -17.21
C GLY A 318 -27.96 -1.15 -17.13
N ASP A 319 -26.79 -1.77 -17.14
CA ASP A 319 -26.64 -3.24 -17.10
C ASP A 319 -26.38 -3.77 -15.68
N LEU A 320 -26.46 -2.93 -14.65
CA LEU A 320 -26.11 -3.25 -13.28
C LEU A 320 -26.75 -4.57 -12.81
N LEU A 321 -28.05 -4.75 -13.00
CA LEU A 321 -28.76 -5.96 -12.58
C LEU A 321 -28.25 -7.21 -13.31
N GLY A 322 -27.99 -7.11 -14.60
CA GLY A 322 -27.40 -8.19 -15.38
C GLY A 322 -25.98 -8.55 -14.91
N ARG A 323 -25.18 -7.56 -14.54
CA ARG A 323 -23.83 -7.78 -13.99
C ARG A 323 -23.88 -8.37 -12.58
N MET A 324 -24.86 -7.98 -11.77
CA MET A 324 -25.09 -8.60 -10.46
C MET A 324 -25.51 -10.08 -10.59
N ASP A 325 -26.38 -10.39 -11.53
CA ASP A 325 -26.79 -11.78 -11.81
C ASP A 325 -25.58 -12.63 -12.27
N GLU A 326 -24.77 -12.14 -13.20
CA GLU A 326 -23.52 -12.81 -13.60
C GLU A 326 -22.55 -13.03 -12.44
N PHE A 327 -22.44 -12.04 -11.54
CA PHE A 327 -21.59 -12.16 -10.36
C PHE A 327 -22.08 -13.27 -9.43
N LEU A 328 -23.38 -13.31 -9.16
CA LEU A 328 -24.01 -14.36 -8.35
C LEU A 328 -23.85 -15.74 -8.97
N GLN A 329 -24.11 -15.87 -10.27
CA GLN A 329 -23.97 -17.14 -11.00
C GLN A 329 -22.50 -17.62 -10.97
N TYR A 330 -21.54 -16.71 -11.17
CA TYR A 330 -20.12 -17.05 -11.11
C TYR A 330 -19.72 -17.52 -9.71
N LEU A 331 -20.13 -16.79 -8.67
CA LEU A 331 -19.82 -17.13 -7.28
C LEU A 331 -20.49 -18.44 -6.86
N GLN A 332 -21.76 -18.67 -7.27
CA GLN A 332 -22.48 -19.93 -7.03
C GLN A 332 -21.76 -21.10 -7.71
N HIS A 333 -21.36 -20.95 -8.96
CA HIS A 333 -20.61 -21.99 -9.67
C HIS A 333 -19.28 -22.31 -8.98
N CYS A 334 -18.52 -21.28 -8.55
CA CYS A 334 -17.29 -21.47 -7.80
C CYS A 334 -17.50 -22.22 -6.46
N LEU A 335 -18.64 -22.01 -5.78
CA LEU A 335 -19.00 -22.75 -4.56
C LEU A 335 -19.36 -24.19 -4.83
N GLU A 336 -20.15 -24.46 -5.87
CA GLU A 336 -20.56 -25.81 -6.27
C GLU A 336 -19.35 -26.67 -6.66
N GLU A 337 -18.42 -26.09 -7.43
CA GLU A 337 -17.15 -26.71 -7.80
C GLU A 337 -16.11 -26.67 -6.66
N LYS A 338 -16.36 -25.91 -5.58
CA LYS A 338 -15.42 -25.64 -4.48
C LYS A 338 -14.08 -25.08 -4.98
N GLN A 339 -14.14 -24.28 -6.03
CA GLN A 339 -12.97 -23.76 -6.73
C GLN A 339 -13.12 -22.29 -7.08
N LEU A 340 -12.36 -21.44 -6.39
CA LEU A 340 -12.15 -20.06 -6.73
C LEU A 340 -10.66 -19.77 -6.76
N HIS A 341 -10.09 -19.65 -7.93
CA HIS A 341 -8.66 -19.38 -8.07
C HIS A 341 -8.34 -17.91 -7.76
N HIS A 342 -7.31 -17.69 -6.95
CA HIS A 342 -6.79 -16.34 -6.70
C HIS A 342 -6.40 -15.68 -8.02
N PHE A 343 -6.88 -14.44 -8.26
CA PHE A 343 -6.75 -13.81 -9.56
C PHE A 343 -5.31 -13.56 -9.98
N LEU A 344 -4.41 -13.19 -9.05
CA LEU A 344 -3.03 -12.78 -9.35
C LEU A 344 -2.03 -13.94 -9.39
N LEU A 345 -2.40 -15.15 -8.96
CA LEU A 345 -1.51 -16.31 -8.87
C LEU A 345 -1.79 -17.34 -9.97
N GLY A 346 -0.79 -17.62 -10.80
CA GLY A 346 -0.90 -18.62 -11.85
C GLY A 346 -1.94 -18.31 -12.93
N ASN A 347 -2.29 -17.06 -13.12
CA ASN A 347 -3.32 -16.63 -14.05
C ASN A 347 -2.72 -15.82 -15.20
N GLU A 348 -2.78 -16.38 -16.39
CA GLU A 348 -2.26 -15.75 -17.63
C GLU A 348 -3.07 -14.53 -18.07
N ARG A 349 -4.29 -14.34 -17.53
CA ARG A 349 -5.18 -13.21 -17.86
C ARG A 349 -4.83 -11.93 -17.12
N VAL A 350 -3.91 -11.99 -16.15
CA VAL A 350 -3.45 -10.77 -15.46
C VAL A 350 -2.73 -9.87 -16.46
N PRO A 351 -3.14 -8.61 -16.60
CA PRO A 351 -2.49 -7.67 -17.50
C PRO A 351 -0.98 -7.56 -17.23
N ARG A 352 -0.19 -7.41 -18.29
CA ARG A 352 1.28 -7.34 -18.17
C ARG A 352 1.75 -6.09 -17.43
N GLU A 353 0.95 -5.05 -17.44
CA GLU A 353 1.16 -3.78 -16.75
C GLU A 353 1.10 -3.92 -15.22
N VAL A 354 0.51 -5.01 -14.70
CA VAL A 354 0.51 -5.33 -13.27
C VAL A 354 1.83 -6.03 -12.92
N PRO A 355 2.72 -5.41 -12.13
CA PRO A 355 4.06 -5.91 -11.86
C PRO A 355 4.01 -7.06 -10.83
N LEU A 356 3.98 -8.29 -11.31
CA LEU A 356 4.03 -9.50 -10.50
C LEU A 356 5.41 -10.16 -10.61
N PRO A 357 5.90 -10.81 -9.54
CA PRO A 357 7.09 -11.66 -9.62
C PRO A 357 6.87 -12.81 -10.61
N LEU A 358 7.96 -13.30 -11.20
CA LEU A 358 7.88 -14.45 -12.12
C LEU A 358 7.23 -15.67 -11.45
N ASP A 359 7.58 -15.90 -10.18
CA ASP A 359 7.03 -17.00 -9.38
C ASP A 359 5.51 -16.94 -9.26
N PHE A 360 4.92 -15.74 -9.20
CA PHE A 360 3.45 -15.56 -9.18
C PHE A 360 2.80 -15.94 -10.50
N ARG A 361 3.44 -15.60 -11.62
CA ARG A 361 2.92 -15.92 -12.97
C ARG A 361 3.01 -17.40 -13.31
N THR A 362 4.01 -18.10 -12.76
CA THR A 362 4.27 -19.51 -13.00
C THR A 362 3.78 -20.44 -11.89
N ALA A 363 3.24 -19.89 -10.80
CA ALA A 363 2.70 -20.66 -9.70
C ALA A 363 1.51 -21.53 -10.15
N ASN A 364 1.28 -22.62 -9.42
CA ASN A 364 -0.01 -23.30 -9.51
C ASN A 364 -1.11 -22.36 -9.00
N PRO A 365 -2.28 -22.29 -9.68
CA PRO A 365 -3.39 -21.48 -9.23
C PRO A 365 -3.80 -21.85 -7.81
N LEU A 366 -3.87 -20.83 -6.92
CA LEU A 366 -4.32 -21.03 -5.56
C LEU A 366 -5.83 -21.05 -5.50
N ASN A 367 -6.42 -22.11 -4.95
CA ASN A 367 -7.84 -22.22 -4.73
C ASN A 367 -8.24 -21.60 -3.36
N LEU A 368 -8.93 -20.47 -3.37
CA LEU A 368 -9.42 -19.79 -2.16
C LEU A 368 -10.51 -20.60 -1.43
N PHE A 369 -11.21 -21.50 -2.15
CA PHE A 369 -12.25 -22.37 -1.60
C PHE A 369 -11.75 -23.78 -1.23
N GLN A 370 -10.44 -23.99 -1.18
CA GLN A 370 -9.89 -25.31 -0.84
C GLN A 370 -10.34 -25.83 0.53
N HIS A 371 -10.58 -24.93 1.51
CA HIS A 371 -11.08 -25.30 2.82
C HIS A 371 -12.51 -25.91 2.77
N LEU A 372 -13.34 -25.48 1.80
CA LEU A 372 -14.70 -26.01 1.62
C LEU A 372 -14.75 -27.48 1.14
N GLU A 373 -13.66 -28.00 0.60
CA GLU A 373 -13.56 -29.43 0.30
C GLU A 373 -13.56 -30.28 1.56
N ARG A 374 -12.98 -29.74 2.65
CA ARG A 374 -12.83 -30.43 3.93
C ARG A 374 -14.01 -30.16 4.89
N GLU A 375 -14.77 -29.10 4.63
CA GLU A 375 -15.85 -28.61 5.49
C GLU A 375 -17.17 -28.53 4.71
N PRO A 376 -17.88 -29.68 4.48
CA PRO A 376 -19.12 -29.69 3.70
C PRO A 376 -20.24 -28.82 4.32
N GLU A 377 -20.27 -28.69 5.65
CA GLU A 377 -21.24 -27.85 6.34
C GLU A 377 -21.03 -26.36 6.08
N ALA A 378 -19.76 -25.92 6.03
CA ALA A 378 -19.41 -24.54 5.69
C ALA A 378 -19.80 -24.23 4.24
N CYS A 379 -19.57 -25.15 3.30
CA CYS A 379 -20.00 -25.00 1.92
C CYS A 379 -21.54 -24.91 1.80
N ALA A 380 -22.28 -25.77 2.51
CA ALA A 380 -23.74 -25.73 2.53
C ALA A 380 -24.28 -24.44 3.17
N GLN A 381 -23.58 -23.90 4.16
CA GLN A 381 -23.92 -22.62 4.78
C GLN A 381 -23.71 -21.47 3.79
N ALA A 382 -22.54 -21.39 3.15
CA ALA A 382 -22.22 -20.37 2.15
C ALA A 382 -23.23 -20.37 0.98
N LEU A 383 -23.64 -21.55 0.51
CA LEU A 383 -24.70 -21.69 -0.51
C LEU A 383 -26.07 -21.21 -0.04
N ARG A 384 -26.42 -21.39 1.24
CA ARG A 384 -27.67 -20.84 1.80
C ARG A 384 -27.61 -19.32 1.86
N GLU A 385 -26.53 -18.77 2.40
CA GLU A 385 -26.30 -17.32 2.51
C GLU A 385 -26.37 -16.64 1.13
N LEU A 386 -25.78 -17.26 0.10
CA LEU A 386 -25.82 -16.73 -1.27
C LEU A 386 -27.23 -16.74 -1.88
N ARG A 387 -28.10 -17.68 -1.49
CA ARG A 387 -29.48 -17.77 -2.00
C ARG A 387 -30.44 -16.77 -1.33
N GLU A 388 -30.06 -16.21 -0.20
CA GLU A 388 -30.84 -15.22 0.53
C GLU A 388 -30.63 -13.81 -0.01
N VAL A 389 -29.65 -13.60 -0.87
CA VAL A 389 -29.30 -12.36 -1.57
C VAL A 389 -29.98 -12.31 -2.94
#